data_1a328bf2f69c79f4b99b9272082fa646
#
_entry.id   1a328bf2f69c79f4b99b9272082fa646
#
_cell.length_a   1.000
_cell.length_b   1.000
_cell.length_c   1.000
_cell.angle_alpha   90.00
_cell.angle_beta   90.00
_cell.angle_gamma   90.00
#
_symmetry.space_group_name_H-M   'P 1'
#
loop_
_entity.id
_entity.type
_entity.pdbx_description
1 polymer ?
#
loop_
_entity_poly.entity_id
_entity_poly.type
_entity_poly.pdbx_seq_one_letter_code
_entity_poly.pdbx_strand_id
1 'polypeptide(L)'
;MSRPSPRAPRAPRAPGAPAQPSPRVSARWAVRPFLRAPLWLAKAWQTAVFRRAALAAWLAWPFAYAAAWLWRRTALRRTRVWAVTGSLGKTSTAAAAAAAVGASFDPDRGNYGSFLAAAVLRCPPGRPFLVLEVAISRPGQMRAYARLLRPDLVVLTAIGSEHLHAFADQEALAREKAFLPHAVGRRGQVIVNGDDPRCRAIGAAGAAPVVRVGSAGDCEWRIAAAAEDWPAGTRLRLAGPGGAAVEIASQWAGPDLPRCAAFGAAAALAVGVAAPLVVARLAALPPLAWRLERLPLPGGAWLLHDAWKGHWPTAHSALSYLASFTAWRRVAVLGALDEPPGTQGAAYRQYGRLAAATAHRLIFVGSTRDFERLRVGVREQGPAAAPIEHYRAAHEAAAALQGELAPGTMILLKGRHSQKLGRVATLLRGESVGCRLRFCPARGLRCELCPRLR
;
A
#
# COMPACT_ATOMS: atom_id res chain seq x y z
N MET A 1 -28.35 -53.67 -16.33
CA MET A 1 -26.89 -53.43 -16.25
C MET A 1 -26.62 -51.95 -16.41
N SER A 2 -26.59 -51.21 -15.31
CA SER A 2 -26.44 -49.75 -15.27
C SER A 2 -24.94 -49.41 -15.11
N ARG A 3 -24.39 -48.60 -16.01
CA ARG A 3 -23.00 -48.12 -15.96
C ARG A 3 -22.86 -47.04 -14.89
N PRO A 4 -21.77 -47.05 -14.08
CA PRO A 4 -21.51 -45.99 -13.10
C PRO A 4 -20.99 -44.72 -13.77
N SER A 5 -21.48 -43.58 -13.28
CA SER A 5 -21.07 -42.21 -13.60
C SER A 5 -19.61 -41.94 -13.25
N PRO A 6 -18.85 -41.14 -14.02
CA PRO A 6 -17.47 -40.79 -13.75
C PRO A 6 -17.37 -39.84 -12.56
N ARG A 7 -16.49 -40.17 -11.61
CA ARG A 7 -16.14 -39.34 -10.45
C ARG A 7 -15.39 -38.05 -10.91
N ALA A 8 -15.81 -36.92 -10.37
CA ALA A 8 -15.15 -35.64 -10.53
C ALA A 8 -13.69 -35.68 -10.03
N PRO A 9 -12.77 -34.97 -10.67
CA PRO A 9 -11.37 -34.94 -10.23
C PRO A 9 -11.22 -34.21 -8.89
N ARG A 10 -10.46 -34.84 -7.99
CA ARG A 10 -10.08 -34.24 -6.70
C ARG A 10 -9.19 -33.03 -6.93
N ALA A 11 -9.50 -31.92 -6.29
CA ALA A 11 -8.68 -30.73 -6.25
C ALA A 11 -7.27 -31.05 -5.71
N PRO A 12 -6.20 -30.46 -6.28
CA PRO A 12 -4.85 -30.67 -5.78
C PRO A 12 -4.69 -30.05 -4.40
N ARG A 13 -4.06 -30.81 -3.48
CA ARG A 13 -3.64 -30.32 -2.16
C ARG A 13 -2.61 -29.21 -2.36
N ALA A 14 -2.83 -28.07 -1.70
CA ALA A 14 -1.89 -26.96 -1.65
C ALA A 14 -0.54 -27.44 -1.06
N PRO A 15 0.60 -27.10 -1.67
CA PRO A 15 1.89 -27.36 -1.06
C PRO A 15 2.04 -26.50 0.21
N GLY A 16 2.49 -27.14 1.31
CA GLY A 16 2.75 -26.47 2.58
C GLY A 16 3.76 -25.33 2.39
N ALA A 17 3.34 -24.11 2.68
CA ALA A 17 4.23 -22.97 2.69
C ALA A 17 5.28 -23.13 3.81
N PRO A 18 6.57 -22.91 3.54
CA PRO A 18 7.57 -22.89 4.59
C PRO A 18 7.30 -21.74 5.55
N ALA A 19 7.22 -22.03 6.85
CA ALA A 19 7.06 -21.05 7.90
C ALA A 19 8.24 -20.06 7.86
N GLN A 20 7.97 -18.81 7.46
CA GLN A 20 8.96 -17.75 7.58
C GLN A 20 9.17 -17.42 9.06
N PRO A 21 10.43 -17.32 9.53
CA PRO A 21 10.70 -16.85 10.88
C PRO A 21 10.24 -15.39 10.98
N SER A 22 9.23 -15.12 11.78
CA SER A 22 8.80 -13.76 12.11
C SER A 22 9.99 -12.99 12.71
N PRO A 23 10.34 -11.79 12.21
CA PRO A 23 11.28 -10.94 12.90
C PRO A 23 10.65 -10.55 14.24
N ARG A 24 11.17 -11.13 15.32
CA ARG A 24 10.83 -10.72 16.68
C ARG A 24 11.38 -9.32 16.90
N VAL A 25 10.60 -8.32 16.49
CA VAL A 25 10.91 -6.93 16.79
C VAL A 25 10.73 -6.72 18.27
N SER A 26 11.78 -6.28 18.93
CA SER A 26 11.90 -5.96 20.36
C SER A 26 11.05 -4.74 20.79
N ALA A 27 9.84 -4.60 20.28
CA ALA A 27 8.84 -3.62 20.76
C ALA A 27 8.19 -4.04 22.10
N ARG A 28 8.70 -5.10 22.75
CA ARG A 28 8.13 -5.64 24.00
C ARG A 28 8.19 -4.68 25.19
N TRP A 29 9.04 -3.67 25.18
CA TRP A 29 9.31 -2.83 26.36
C TRP A 29 8.35 -1.65 26.53
N ALA A 30 7.78 -1.12 25.46
CA ALA A 30 6.95 0.09 25.53
C ALA A 30 5.45 -0.16 25.81
N VAL A 31 4.98 -1.41 25.75
CA VAL A 31 3.53 -1.70 25.73
C VAL A 31 3.05 -2.42 27.02
N ARG A 32 3.93 -3.07 27.78
CA ARG A 32 3.53 -3.84 28.97
C ARG A 32 2.79 -3.06 30.08
N PRO A 33 3.10 -1.78 30.40
CA PRO A 33 2.38 -1.08 31.46
C PRO A 33 0.94 -0.71 31.11
N PHE A 34 0.59 -0.67 29.81
CA PHE A 34 -0.72 -0.20 29.33
C PHE A 34 -1.85 -1.23 29.37
N LEU A 35 -1.52 -2.50 29.54
CA LEU A 35 -2.49 -3.59 29.44
C LEU A 35 -3.54 -3.60 30.56
N ARG A 36 -3.28 -2.90 31.70
CA ARG A 36 -4.15 -2.88 32.88
C ARG A 36 -4.67 -1.50 33.31
N ALA A 37 -4.27 -0.42 32.64
CA ALA A 37 -4.69 0.93 33.01
C ALA A 37 -6.07 1.30 32.43
N PRO A 38 -6.88 2.10 33.14
CA PRO A 38 -8.12 2.68 32.60
C PRO A 38 -7.86 3.44 31.31
N LEU A 39 -8.80 3.35 30.34
CA LEU A 39 -8.63 3.87 28.97
C LEU A 39 -8.23 5.36 28.90
N TRP A 40 -8.74 6.20 29.83
CA TRP A 40 -8.42 7.62 29.88
C TRP A 40 -7.00 7.89 30.38
N LEU A 41 -6.52 7.13 31.38
CA LEU A 41 -5.13 7.17 31.87
C LEU A 41 -4.15 6.66 30.81
N ALA A 42 -4.50 5.57 30.12
CA ALA A 42 -3.71 5.05 29.02
C ALA A 42 -3.60 6.07 27.87
N LYS A 43 -4.67 6.80 27.57
CA LYS A 43 -4.68 7.86 26.55
C LYS A 43 -3.86 9.08 26.97
N ALA A 44 -3.99 9.54 28.19
CA ALA A 44 -3.23 10.68 28.73
C ALA A 44 -1.72 10.37 28.77
N TRP A 45 -1.35 9.19 29.28
CA TRP A 45 0.04 8.74 29.35
C TRP A 45 0.64 8.51 27.97
N GLN A 46 -0.09 7.84 27.05
CA GLN A 46 0.33 7.71 25.65
C GLN A 46 0.57 9.08 25.00
N THR A 47 -0.32 10.05 25.25
CA THR A 47 -0.15 11.41 24.72
C THR A 47 1.11 12.07 25.29
N ALA A 48 1.38 11.91 26.58
CA ALA A 48 2.58 12.46 27.24
C ALA A 48 3.86 11.76 26.76
N VAL A 49 3.87 10.43 26.66
CA VAL A 49 5.02 9.65 26.17
C VAL A 49 5.27 9.94 24.69
N PHE A 50 4.21 10.00 23.86
CA PHE A 50 4.34 10.36 22.44
C PHE A 50 4.82 11.80 22.27
N ARG A 51 4.36 12.75 23.09
CA ARG A 51 4.86 14.13 23.07
C ARG A 51 6.32 14.22 23.47
N ARG A 52 6.75 13.52 24.54
CA ARG A 52 8.14 13.45 24.96
C ARG A 52 9.03 12.76 23.92
N ALA A 53 8.58 11.63 23.37
CA ALA A 53 9.29 10.94 22.29
C ALA A 53 9.35 11.77 21.01
N ALA A 54 8.30 12.49 20.66
CA ALA A 54 8.27 13.39 19.52
C ALA A 54 9.20 14.60 19.73
N LEU A 55 9.23 15.18 20.93
CA LEU A 55 10.16 16.25 21.28
C LEU A 55 11.60 15.77 21.24
N ALA A 56 11.91 14.63 21.86
CA ALA A 56 13.23 14.02 21.80
C ALA A 56 13.66 13.70 20.35
N ALA A 57 12.76 13.15 19.55
CA ALA A 57 13.00 12.92 18.13
C ALA A 57 13.20 14.22 17.35
N TRP A 58 12.47 15.28 17.69
CA TRP A 58 12.64 16.59 17.08
C TRP A 58 13.96 17.24 17.44
N LEU A 59 14.36 17.19 18.72
CA LEU A 59 15.67 17.67 19.19
C LEU A 59 16.84 16.85 18.64
N ALA A 60 16.67 15.53 18.51
CA ALA A 60 17.69 14.64 17.96
C ALA A 60 17.77 14.69 16.42
N TRP A 61 16.75 15.25 15.75
CA TRP A 61 16.66 15.24 14.29
C TRP A 61 17.87 15.88 13.59
N PRO A 62 18.38 17.09 13.97
CA PRO A 62 19.54 17.69 13.32
C PRO A 62 20.78 16.80 13.40
N PHE A 63 21.00 16.17 14.56
CA PHE A 63 22.14 15.27 14.78
C PHE A 63 21.98 13.95 14.02
N ALA A 64 20.79 13.35 14.06
CA ALA A 64 20.48 12.15 13.30
C ALA A 64 20.60 12.39 11.79
N TYR A 65 20.14 13.55 11.32
CA TYR A 65 20.29 13.96 9.92
C TYR A 65 21.75 14.11 9.53
N ALA A 66 22.55 14.83 10.33
CA ALA A 66 23.98 15.06 10.08
C ALA A 66 24.76 13.73 10.09
N ALA A 67 24.51 12.87 11.06
CA ALA A 67 25.13 11.55 11.16
C ALA A 67 24.77 10.67 9.94
N ALA A 68 23.48 10.62 9.56
CA ALA A 68 23.03 9.87 8.39
C ALA A 68 23.60 10.45 7.09
N TRP A 69 23.68 11.78 6.99
CA TRP A 69 24.29 12.49 5.86
C TRP A 69 25.77 12.12 5.69
N LEU A 70 26.53 12.09 6.79
CA LEU A 70 27.93 11.69 6.80
C LEU A 70 28.08 10.19 6.49
N TRP A 71 27.27 9.34 7.14
CA TRP A 71 27.26 7.89 6.91
C TRP A 71 26.98 7.52 5.45
N ARG A 72 26.03 8.20 4.82
CA ARG A 72 25.71 8.01 3.38
C ARG A 72 26.93 8.33 2.48
N ARG A 73 27.73 9.33 2.85
CA ARG A 73 28.86 9.80 2.03
C ARG A 73 30.17 9.06 2.28
N THR A 74 30.29 8.44 3.42
CA THR A 74 31.48 7.69 3.85
C THR A 74 31.26 6.18 3.75
N ALA A 75 30.60 5.61 4.73
CA ALA A 75 30.40 4.16 4.84
C ALA A 75 29.53 3.57 3.71
N LEU A 76 28.51 4.30 3.24
CA LEU A 76 27.62 3.85 2.17
C LEU A 76 27.97 4.41 0.78
N ARG A 77 29.20 4.88 0.56
CA ARG A 77 29.61 5.47 -0.73
C ARG A 77 29.48 4.50 -1.92
N ARG A 78 29.59 3.19 -1.66
CA ARG A 78 29.44 2.11 -2.66
C ARG A 78 28.03 1.53 -2.72
N THR A 79 27.17 1.83 -1.75
CA THR A 79 25.78 1.39 -1.72
C THR A 79 24.95 2.23 -2.68
N ARG A 80 24.28 1.61 -3.64
CA ARG A 80 23.31 2.30 -4.51
C ARG A 80 22.04 2.57 -3.75
N VAL A 81 21.68 3.84 -3.58
CA VAL A 81 20.46 4.25 -2.90
C VAL A 81 19.37 4.48 -3.92
N TRP A 82 18.32 3.68 -3.83
CA TRP A 82 17.12 3.81 -4.62
C TRP A 82 16.00 4.44 -3.80
N ALA A 83 15.36 5.44 -4.34
CA ALA A 83 14.28 6.14 -3.68
C ALA A 83 12.99 6.06 -4.52
N VAL A 84 11.90 5.66 -3.89
CA VAL A 84 10.59 5.57 -4.53
C VAL A 84 9.69 6.65 -3.95
N THR A 85 9.20 7.54 -4.81
CA THR A 85 8.27 8.60 -4.42
C THR A 85 7.07 8.69 -5.37
N GLY A 86 6.09 9.49 -5.01
CA GLY A 86 4.85 9.70 -5.75
C GLY A 86 3.67 9.84 -4.80
N SER A 87 2.47 9.91 -5.32
CA SER A 87 1.24 9.97 -4.53
C SER A 87 0.68 8.58 -4.23
N LEU A 88 0.66 7.68 -5.20
CA LEU A 88 0.10 6.33 -5.11
C LEU A 88 1.17 5.28 -5.45
N GLY A 89 1.02 4.06 -4.94
CA GLY A 89 1.85 2.91 -5.30
C GLY A 89 3.26 2.89 -4.70
N LYS A 90 3.68 3.87 -3.92
CA LYS A 90 5.05 4.01 -3.36
C LYS A 90 5.55 2.74 -2.66
N THR A 91 4.81 2.24 -1.70
CA THR A 91 5.22 1.08 -0.88
C THR A 91 5.31 -0.19 -1.72
N SER A 92 4.31 -0.42 -2.58
CA SER A 92 4.30 -1.59 -3.47
C SER A 92 5.43 -1.53 -4.48
N THR A 93 5.70 -0.35 -5.07
CA THR A 93 6.83 -0.16 -5.97
C THR A 93 8.18 -0.32 -5.25
N ALA A 94 8.32 0.20 -4.03
CA ALA A 94 9.55 0.04 -3.26
C ALA A 94 9.80 -1.43 -2.88
N ALA A 95 8.74 -2.18 -2.54
CA ALA A 95 8.84 -3.61 -2.28
C ALA A 95 9.24 -4.39 -3.55
N ALA A 96 8.61 -4.08 -4.70
CA ALA A 96 8.95 -4.70 -5.98
C ALA A 96 10.40 -4.37 -6.41
N ALA A 97 10.81 -3.10 -6.31
CA ALA A 97 12.16 -2.67 -6.65
C ALA A 97 13.23 -3.33 -5.77
N ALA A 98 12.97 -3.43 -4.46
CA ALA A 98 13.86 -4.10 -3.53
C ALA A 98 13.95 -5.61 -3.83
N ALA A 99 12.83 -6.28 -4.01
CA ALA A 99 12.80 -7.69 -4.37
C ALA A 99 13.57 -7.94 -5.68
N ALA A 100 13.32 -7.16 -6.71
CA ALA A 100 13.95 -7.32 -8.03
C ALA A 100 15.48 -7.27 -7.97
N VAL A 101 16.07 -6.44 -7.09
CA VAL A 101 17.53 -6.37 -6.89
C VAL A 101 18.03 -7.27 -5.74
N GLY A 102 17.16 -8.03 -5.09
CA GLY A 102 17.54 -8.89 -3.96
C GLY A 102 17.86 -8.12 -2.66
N ALA A 103 17.31 -6.92 -2.52
CA ALA A 103 17.41 -6.12 -1.29
C ALA A 103 16.24 -6.39 -0.34
N SER A 104 16.44 -6.16 0.95
CA SER A 104 15.36 -6.22 1.94
C SER A 104 14.58 -4.90 1.96
N PHE A 105 13.28 -4.98 2.11
CA PHE A 105 12.38 -3.84 2.30
C PHE A 105 11.38 -4.14 3.40
N ASP A 106 11.13 -3.17 4.27
CA ASP A 106 10.14 -3.26 5.35
C ASP A 106 8.98 -2.30 5.03
N PRO A 107 7.82 -2.82 4.59
CA PRO A 107 6.67 -1.99 4.19
C PRO A 107 6.00 -1.28 5.37
N ASP A 108 6.26 -1.69 6.60
CA ASP A 108 5.72 -1.08 7.82
C ASP A 108 6.64 0.02 8.38
N ARG A 109 7.83 0.20 7.78
CA ARG A 109 8.74 1.29 8.15
C ARG A 109 8.17 2.63 7.68
N GLY A 110 8.29 3.65 8.55
CA GLY A 110 7.94 5.02 8.16
C GLY A 110 8.82 5.54 7.01
N ASN A 111 8.28 6.47 6.24
CA ASN A 111 8.81 6.92 4.95
C ASN A 111 9.16 8.43 4.91
N TYR A 112 9.35 9.05 6.08
CA TYR A 112 9.68 10.47 6.23
C TYR A 112 10.90 10.67 7.15
N GLY A 113 11.46 11.86 7.17
CA GLY A 113 12.64 12.37 7.88
C GLY A 113 13.37 11.42 8.81
N SER A 114 12.92 11.29 10.06
CA SER A 114 13.59 10.47 11.07
C SER A 114 13.70 8.99 10.71
N PHE A 115 12.70 8.45 9.99
CA PHE A 115 12.76 7.07 9.51
C PHE A 115 13.75 6.89 8.37
N LEU A 116 13.87 7.89 7.48
CA LEU A 116 14.86 7.87 6.40
C LEU A 116 16.28 7.94 6.96
N ALA A 117 16.54 8.86 7.91
CA ALA A 117 17.83 8.93 8.58
C ALA A 117 18.18 7.63 9.32
N ALA A 118 17.22 7.07 10.06
CA ALA A 118 17.40 5.79 10.73
C ALA A 118 17.63 4.62 9.77
N ALA A 119 16.99 4.63 8.61
CA ALA A 119 17.22 3.61 7.59
C ALA A 119 18.63 3.68 7.00
N VAL A 120 19.13 4.89 6.74
CA VAL A 120 20.51 5.12 6.28
C VAL A 120 21.52 4.67 7.34
N LEU A 121 21.34 5.06 8.60
CA LEU A 121 22.24 4.70 9.70
C LEU A 121 22.27 3.20 10.03
N ARG A 122 21.12 2.51 9.84
CA ARG A 122 21.03 1.05 10.04
C ARG A 122 21.52 0.23 8.86
N CYS A 123 21.75 0.85 7.70
CA CYS A 123 22.30 0.15 6.56
C CYS A 123 23.78 -0.15 6.81
N PRO A 124 24.19 -1.42 6.85
CA PRO A 124 25.59 -1.75 7.05
C PRO A 124 26.40 -1.45 5.77
N PRO A 125 27.68 -1.09 5.91
CA PRO A 125 28.60 -0.97 4.79
C PRO A 125 28.67 -2.28 3.97
N GLY A 126 28.92 -2.16 2.67
CA GLY A 126 29.04 -3.31 1.77
C GLY A 126 27.70 -3.83 1.21
N ARG A 127 26.56 -3.33 1.66
CA ARG A 127 25.27 -3.61 1.01
C ARG A 127 25.25 -3.00 -0.39
N PRO A 128 24.94 -3.79 -1.45
CA PRO A 128 24.91 -3.26 -2.81
C PRO A 128 23.77 -2.26 -3.04
N PHE A 129 22.62 -2.49 -2.42
CA PHE A 129 21.41 -1.66 -2.57
C PHE A 129 20.78 -1.29 -1.24
N LEU A 130 20.27 -0.07 -1.16
CA LEU A 130 19.34 0.42 -0.12
C LEU A 130 18.13 1.02 -0.83
N VAL A 131 16.97 0.35 -0.73
CA VAL A 131 15.72 0.81 -1.35
C VAL A 131 14.83 1.44 -0.29
N LEU A 132 14.37 2.66 -0.53
CA LEU A 132 13.60 3.48 0.42
C LEU A 132 12.33 4.03 -0.23
N GLU A 133 11.22 3.94 0.48
CA GLU A 133 10.05 4.76 0.19
C GLU A 133 10.24 6.16 0.78
N VAL A 134 9.96 7.20 -0.02
CA VAL A 134 10.11 8.60 0.40
C VAL A 134 8.79 9.33 0.24
N ALA A 135 8.23 9.80 1.35
CA ALA A 135 7.00 10.58 1.40
C ALA A 135 7.22 11.94 2.06
N ILE A 136 6.37 12.88 1.72
CA ILE A 136 6.33 14.23 2.27
C ILE A 136 4.93 14.55 2.76
N SER A 137 4.82 15.50 3.67
CA SER A 137 3.54 16.03 4.18
C SER A 137 3.48 17.56 4.15
N ARG A 138 4.58 18.24 3.82
CA ARG A 138 4.69 19.71 3.75
C ARG A 138 5.83 20.14 2.82
N PRO A 139 5.81 21.38 2.32
CA PRO A 139 6.88 21.96 1.48
C PRO A 139 8.26 21.93 2.17
N GLY A 140 9.31 21.85 1.35
CA GLY A 140 10.72 21.86 1.78
C GLY A 140 11.28 20.51 2.23
N GLN A 141 10.44 19.52 2.51
CA GLN A 141 10.88 18.21 2.99
C GLN A 141 11.61 17.42 1.91
N MET A 142 11.11 17.39 0.67
CA MET A 142 11.71 16.58 -0.39
C MET A 142 13.13 17.04 -0.71
N ARG A 143 13.37 18.35 -0.70
CA ARG A 143 14.71 18.91 -0.90
C ARG A 143 15.69 18.45 0.18
N ALA A 144 15.26 18.41 1.45
CA ALA A 144 16.07 17.91 2.55
C ALA A 144 16.38 16.41 2.39
N TYR A 145 15.37 15.60 2.02
CA TYR A 145 15.53 14.16 1.81
C TYR A 145 16.43 13.85 0.60
N ALA A 146 16.30 14.59 -0.49
CA ALA A 146 17.16 14.48 -1.65
C ALA A 146 18.64 14.73 -1.30
N ARG A 147 18.91 15.77 -0.48
CA ARG A 147 20.26 16.06 0.01
C ARG A 147 20.79 14.98 0.95
N LEU A 148 19.94 14.42 1.81
CA LEU A 148 20.31 13.32 2.72
C LEU A 148 20.70 12.08 1.93
N LEU A 149 19.80 11.62 1.04
CA LEU A 149 19.87 10.32 0.40
C LEU A 149 20.88 10.28 -0.76
N ARG A 150 21.03 11.38 -1.53
CA ARG A 150 21.77 11.39 -2.80
C ARG A 150 21.45 10.12 -3.60
N PRO A 151 20.20 9.99 -4.09
CA PRO A 151 19.76 8.76 -4.72
C PRO A 151 20.53 8.50 -6.04
N ASP A 152 20.85 7.24 -6.27
CA ASP A 152 21.45 6.76 -7.53
C ASP A 152 20.35 6.40 -8.54
N LEU A 153 19.16 6.03 -8.05
CA LEU A 153 17.98 5.81 -8.86
C LEU A 153 16.72 6.33 -8.11
N VAL A 154 15.82 6.96 -8.84
CA VAL A 154 14.52 7.38 -8.33
C VAL A 154 13.41 6.78 -9.18
N VAL A 155 12.41 6.22 -8.53
CA VAL A 155 11.14 5.85 -9.17
C VAL A 155 10.06 6.85 -8.78
N LEU A 156 9.45 7.51 -9.77
CA LEU A 156 8.34 8.44 -9.59
C LEU A 156 7.05 7.79 -10.09
N THR A 157 6.19 7.37 -9.14
CA THR A 157 5.04 6.50 -9.44
C THR A 157 3.83 7.23 -9.98
N ALA A 158 3.45 8.34 -9.38
CA ALA A 158 2.31 9.18 -9.82
C ALA A 158 2.30 10.53 -9.08
N ILE A 159 1.67 11.54 -9.68
CA ILE A 159 1.33 12.81 -9.02
C ILE A 159 -0.18 12.91 -8.88
N GLY A 160 -0.68 12.66 -7.68
CA GLY A 160 -2.11 12.73 -7.34
C GLY A 160 -2.45 13.91 -6.42
N SER A 161 -3.61 13.82 -5.78
CA SER A 161 -4.17 14.86 -4.92
C SER A 161 -3.91 14.65 -3.41
N GLU A 162 -2.89 13.86 -3.03
CA GLU A 162 -2.54 13.69 -1.61
C GLU A 162 -1.93 14.98 -1.03
N HIS A 163 -2.18 15.21 0.27
CA HIS A 163 -1.61 16.34 1.03
C HIS A 163 -1.96 17.76 0.49
N LEU A 164 -3.04 17.92 -0.29
CA LEU A 164 -3.46 19.23 -0.79
C LEU A 164 -3.86 20.22 0.32
N HIS A 165 -4.05 19.76 1.56
CA HIS A 165 -4.19 20.64 2.72
C HIS A 165 -2.89 21.40 3.08
N ALA A 166 -1.72 20.92 2.63
CA ALA A 166 -0.41 21.50 2.88
C ALA A 166 0.22 22.12 1.63
N PHE A 167 -0.36 21.90 0.45
CA PHE A 167 0.10 22.41 -0.84
C PHE A 167 -1.05 23.17 -1.50
N ALA A 168 -0.75 24.27 -2.18
CA ALA A 168 -1.75 25.10 -2.83
C ALA A 168 -2.54 24.32 -3.90
N ASP A 169 -1.85 23.48 -4.67
CA ASP A 169 -2.38 22.69 -5.77
C ASP A 169 -1.50 21.48 -6.08
N GLN A 170 -1.91 20.69 -7.07
CA GLN A 170 -1.13 19.54 -7.55
C GLN A 170 0.19 19.93 -8.18
N GLU A 171 0.28 21.11 -8.78
CA GLU A 171 1.52 21.58 -9.39
C GLU A 171 2.55 21.97 -8.34
N ALA A 172 2.12 22.57 -7.22
CA ALA A 172 2.98 22.82 -6.06
C ALA A 172 3.50 21.50 -5.46
N LEU A 173 2.65 20.48 -5.36
CA LEU A 173 3.04 19.15 -4.94
C LEU A 173 4.02 18.49 -5.93
N ALA A 174 3.79 18.64 -7.23
CA ALA A 174 4.67 18.14 -8.29
C ALA A 174 6.06 18.80 -8.22
N ARG A 175 6.12 20.12 -8.09
CA ARG A 175 7.38 20.87 -7.91
C ARG A 175 8.16 20.42 -6.68
N GLU A 176 7.47 20.18 -5.57
CA GLU A 176 8.13 19.66 -4.36
C GLU A 176 8.69 18.26 -4.58
N LYS A 177 7.90 17.34 -5.16
CA LYS A 177 8.35 15.98 -5.44
C LYS A 177 9.49 15.92 -6.46
N ALA A 178 9.57 16.87 -7.37
CA ALA A 178 10.63 16.97 -8.39
C ALA A 178 12.04 17.10 -7.80
N PHE A 179 12.19 17.63 -6.58
CA PHE A 179 13.51 17.72 -5.94
C PHE A 179 14.21 16.36 -5.80
N LEU A 180 13.48 15.24 -5.68
CA LEU A 180 14.09 13.93 -5.51
C LEU A 180 14.66 13.38 -6.85
N PRO A 181 13.88 13.26 -7.95
CA PRO A 181 14.42 12.84 -9.24
C PRO A 181 15.47 13.82 -9.78
N HIS A 182 15.34 15.13 -9.57
CA HIS A 182 16.35 16.10 -9.99
C HIS A 182 17.67 16.03 -9.20
N ALA A 183 17.67 15.39 -8.05
CA ALA A 183 18.90 15.13 -7.28
C ALA A 183 19.71 13.94 -7.82
N VAL A 184 19.17 13.17 -8.77
CA VAL A 184 19.87 12.07 -9.43
C VAL A 184 20.87 12.66 -10.44
N GLY A 185 22.12 12.29 -10.31
CA GLY A 185 23.18 12.75 -11.23
C GLY A 185 23.12 12.03 -12.59
N ARG A 186 23.87 12.53 -13.57
CA ARG A 186 23.93 11.99 -14.95
C ARG A 186 24.28 10.50 -15.05
N ARG A 187 24.96 9.93 -14.04
CA ARG A 187 25.32 8.51 -13.98
C ARG A 187 24.24 7.64 -13.32
N GLY A 188 23.23 8.26 -12.73
CA GLY A 188 22.10 7.57 -12.13
C GLY A 188 20.94 7.43 -13.12
N GLN A 189 19.76 7.07 -12.64
CA GLN A 189 18.59 6.85 -13.48
C GLN A 189 17.30 7.31 -12.82
N VAL A 190 16.37 7.82 -13.60
CA VAL A 190 15.02 8.17 -13.16
C VAL A 190 14.01 7.30 -13.91
N ILE A 191 13.22 6.54 -13.17
CA ILE A 191 12.10 5.76 -13.69
C ILE A 191 10.84 6.57 -13.44
N VAL A 192 10.06 6.86 -14.46
CA VAL A 192 8.82 7.63 -14.33
C VAL A 192 7.61 6.86 -14.84
N ASN A 193 6.46 7.18 -14.26
CA ASN A 193 5.19 6.75 -14.82
C ASN A 193 4.97 7.42 -16.19
N GLY A 194 5.06 6.63 -17.25
CA GLY A 194 4.86 7.09 -18.61
C GLY A 194 3.41 7.42 -18.96
N ASP A 195 2.44 6.96 -18.15
CA ASP A 195 1.03 7.27 -18.33
C ASP A 195 0.61 8.57 -17.59
N ASP A 196 1.51 9.14 -16.76
CA ASP A 196 1.25 10.37 -16.01
C ASP A 196 2.04 11.54 -16.63
N PRO A 197 1.38 12.54 -17.23
CA PRO A 197 2.05 13.66 -17.91
C PRO A 197 2.91 14.51 -16.95
N ARG A 198 2.53 14.62 -15.66
CA ARG A 198 3.34 15.32 -14.66
C ARG A 198 4.63 14.56 -14.32
N CYS A 199 4.55 13.24 -14.22
CA CYS A 199 5.74 12.41 -14.03
C CYS A 199 6.70 12.52 -15.22
N ARG A 200 6.18 12.53 -16.46
CA ARG A 200 6.97 12.76 -17.68
C ARG A 200 7.68 14.12 -17.68
N ALA A 201 6.94 15.19 -17.37
CA ALA A 201 7.49 16.53 -17.31
C ALA A 201 8.60 16.67 -16.26
N ILE A 202 8.40 16.10 -15.06
CA ILE A 202 9.41 16.08 -14.00
C ILE A 202 10.66 15.30 -14.46
N GLY A 203 10.48 14.15 -15.09
CA GLY A 203 11.60 13.36 -15.61
C GLY A 203 12.41 14.12 -16.65
N ALA A 204 11.73 14.70 -17.65
CA ALA A 204 12.37 15.44 -18.74
C ALA A 204 13.16 16.67 -18.29
N ALA A 205 12.77 17.31 -17.19
CA ALA A 205 13.45 18.49 -16.64
C ALA A 205 14.71 18.14 -15.82
N GLY A 206 14.98 16.85 -15.57
CA GLY A 206 16.15 16.39 -14.80
C GLY A 206 17.40 16.19 -15.67
N ALA A 207 18.55 15.99 -15.02
CA ALA A 207 19.83 15.74 -15.70
C ALA A 207 20.13 14.24 -15.93
N ALA A 208 19.44 13.36 -15.21
CA ALA A 208 19.65 11.92 -15.29
C ALA A 208 18.90 11.30 -16.49
N PRO A 209 19.39 10.20 -17.07
CA PRO A 209 18.64 9.41 -18.02
C PRO A 209 17.27 9.00 -17.46
N VAL A 210 16.24 9.07 -18.29
CA VAL A 210 14.86 8.75 -17.93
C VAL A 210 14.43 7.47 -18.62
N VAL A 211 13.73 6.61 -17.89
CA VAL A 211 13.03 5.44 -18.41
C VAL A 211 11.54 5.59 -18.08
N ARG A 212 10.70 5.62 -19.08
CA ARG A 212 9.25 5.66 -18.94
C ARG A 212 8.69 4.24 -18.86
N VAL A 213 7.85 4.00 -17.88
CA VAL A 213 7.17 2.72 -17.66
C VAL A 213 5.67 2.98 -17.62
N GLY A 214 4.92 2.30 -18.45
CA GLY A 214 3.46 2.51 -18.53
C GLY A 214 2.83 1.71 -19.66
N SER A 215 1.57 2.02 -19.96
CA SER A 215 0.80 1.39 -21.05
C SER A 215 0.93 2.13 -22.38
N ALA A 216 1.36 3.40 -22.36
CA ALA A 216 1.53 4.22 -23.55
C ALA A 216 2.59 3.63 -24.49
N GLY A 217 2.35 3.78 -25.81
CA GLY A 217 3.18 3.16 -26.85
C GLY A 217 4.62 3.66 -26.92
N ASP A 218 4.88 4.85 -26.39
CA ASP A 218 6.20 5.50 -26.34
C ASP A 218 6.97 5.26 -25.04
N CYS A 219 6.50 4.35 -24.18
CA CYS A 219 7.23 3.93 -22.98
C CYS A 219 8.35 2.97 -23.36
N GLU A 220 9.56 3.19 -22.78
CA GLU A 220 10.71 2.30 -22.96
C GLU A 220 10.41 0.89 -22.39
N TRP A 221 9.69 0.82 -21.27
CA TRP A 221 9.12 -0.43 -20.76
C TRP A 221 7.60 -0.32 -20.79
N ARG A 222 7.00 -0.96 -21.78
CA ARG A 222 5.55 -0.93 -21.98
C ARG A 222 4.88 -2.12 -21.29
N ILE A 223 3.85 -1.87 -20.52
CA ILE A 223 2.94 -2.88 -20.02
C ILE A 223 2.08 -3.34 -21.22
N ALA A 224 2.53 -4.40 -21.88
CA ALA A 224 1.90 -4.91 -23.08
C ALA A 224 0.63 -5.73 -22.78
N ALA A 225 0.63 -6.41 -21.63
CA ALA A 225 -0.53 -7.12 -21.12
C ALA A 225 -0.45 -7.27 -19.59
N ALA A 226 -1.62 -7.25 -18.95
CA ALA A 226 -1.78 -7.60 -17.54
C ALA A 226 -3.09 -8.40 -17.43
N ALA A 227 -2.97 -9.72 -17.35
CA ALA A 227 -4.10 -10.63 -17.26
C ALA A 227 -4.18 -11.18 -15.83
N GLU A 228 -5.34 -11.03 -15.20
CA GLU A 228 -5.57 -11.59 -13.88
C GLU A 228 -5.78 -13.11 -13.97
N ASP A 229 -5.11 -13.82 -13.09
CA ASP A 229 -5.20 -15.27 -12.90
C ASP A 229 -5.71 -15.51 -11.46
N TRP A 230 -7.02 -15.38 -11.29
CA TRP A 230 -7.65 -15.52 -9.97
C TRP A 230 -7.62 -16.98 -9.47
N PRO A 231 -7.26 -17.25 -8.21
CA PRO A 231 -6.79 -16.33 -7.16
C PRO A 231 -5.25 -16.19 -7.12
N ALA A 232 -4.50 -16.69 -8.09
CA ALA A 232 -3.04 -16.76 -8.08
C ALA A 232 -2.37 -15.37 -8.14
N GLY A 233 -2.89 -14.45 -8.95
CA GLY A 233 -2.33 -13.11 -9.11
C GLY A 233 -2.53 -12.51 -10.48
N THR A 234 -1.50 -11.87 -11.01
CA THR A 234 -1.52 -11.25 -12.34
C THR A 234 -0.33 -11.72 -13.16
N ARG A 235 -0.58 -12.16 -14.39
CA ARG A 235 0.47 -12.35 -15.42
C ARG A 235 0.72 -11.03 -16.11
N LEU A 236 1.89 -10.49 -15.92
CA LEU A 236 2.33 -9.21 -16.45
C LEU A 236 3.34 -9.45 -17.57
N ARG A 237 3.07 -8.88 -18.76
CA ARG A 237 4.03 -8.86 -19.87
C ARG A 237 4.53 -7.45 -20.08
N LEU A 238 5.84 -7.29 -19.96
CA LEU A 238 6.56 -6.05 -20.26
C LEU A 238 7.30 -6.19 -21.58
N ALA A 239 7.08 -5.27 -22.50
CA ALA A 239 7.88 -5.09 -23.70
C ALA A 239 8.90 -3.99 -23.44
N GLY A 240 10.17 -4.28 -23.71
CA GLY A 240 11.30 -3.41 -23.42
C GLY A 240 12.09 -3.03 -24.67
N PRO A 241 13.20 -2.27 -24.49
CA PRO A 241 14.05 -1.84 -25.57
C PRO A 241 14.66 -3.02 -26.36
N GLY A 242 14.90 -2.79 -27.67
CA GLY A 242 15.54 -3.81 -28.51
C GLY A 242 14.74 -5.09 -28.71
N GLY A 243 13.43 -5.07 -28.55
CA GLY A 243 12.58 -6.26 -28.65
C GLY A 243 12.58 -7.15 -27.41
N ALA A 244 13.20 -6.72 -26.32
CA ALA A 244 13.18 -7.45 -25.06
C ALA A 244 11.73 -7.61 -24.54
N ALA A 245 11.42 -8.80 -24.04
CA ALA A 245 10.15 -9.08 -23.39
C ALA A 245 10.38 -9.83 -22.08
N VAL A 246 9.62 -9.47 -21.06
CA VAL A 246 9.69 -10.11 -19.74
C VAL A 246 8.26 -10.44 -19.29
N GLU A 247 8.06 -11.69 -18.89
CA GLU A 247 6.80 -12.17 -18.34
C GLU A 247 6.95 -12.47 -16.85
N ILE A 248 6.07 -11.91 -16.05
CA ILE A 248 6.11 -12.02 -14.58
C ILE A 248 4.76 -12.55 -14.10
N ALA A 249 4.77 -13.73 -13.48
CA ALA A 249 3.62 -14.26 -12.75
C ALA A 249 3.64 -13.67 -11.33
N SER A 250 3.11 -12.46 -11.19
CA SER A 250 3.06 -11.77 -9.90
C SER A 250 1.94 -12.33 -9.03
N GLN A 251 2.20 -12.53 -7.74
CA GLN A 251 1.17 -12.87 -6.77
C GLN A 251 0.26 -11.68 -6.42
N TRP A 252 0.53 -10.50 -6.96
CA TRP A 252 -0.27 -9.30 -6.73
C TRP A 252 -1.42 -9.24 -7.74
N ALA A 253 -2.58 -8.74 -7.30
CA ALA A 253 -3.78 -8.59 -8.11
C ALA A 253 -4.40 -7.21 -7.94
N GLY A 254 -5.31 -6.86 -8.86
CA GLY A 254 -5.97 -5.57 -8.90
C GLY A 254 -5.32 -4.58 -9.86
N PRO A 255 -5.99 -3.46 -10.16
CA PRO A 255 -5.66 -2.62 -11.32
C PRO A 255 -4.32 -1.89 -11.21
N ASP A 256 -3.88 -1.54 -10.00
CA ASP A 256 -2.69 -0.70 -9.80
C ASP A 256 -1.42 -1.47 -9.43
N LEU A 257 -1.55 -2.68 -8.88
CA LEU A 257 -0.42 -3.45 -8.37
C LEU A 257 0.50 -4.01 -9.47
N PRO A 258 0.00 -4.46 -10.65
CA PRO A 258 0.86 -4.88 -11.76
C PRO A 258 1.80 -3.76 -12.22
N ARG A 259 1.33 -2.51 -12.26
CA ARG A 259 2.18 -1.35 -12.57
C ARG A 259 3.31 -1.17 -11.56
N CYS A 260 3.05 -1.40 -10.27
CA CYS A 260 4.09 -1.33 -9.24
C CYS A 260 5.17 -2.40 -9.45
N ALA A 261 4.78 -3.61 -9.86
CA ALA A 261 5.71 -4.67 -10.23
C ALA A 261 6.53 -4.30 -11.49
N ALA A 262 5.87 -3.69 -12.50
CA ALA A 262 6.51 -3.18 -13.71
C ALA A 262 7.60 -2.14 -13.40
N PHE A 263 7.34 -1.17 -12.51
CA PHE A 263 8.33 -0.20 -12.07
C PHE A 263 9.54 -0.89 -11.41
N GLY A 264 9.29 -1.87 -10.54
CA GLY A 264 10.36 -2.62 -9.88
C GLY A 264 11.21 -3.41 -10.87
N ALA A 265 10.57 -4.08 -11.82
CA ALA A 265 11.23 -4.81 -12.90
C ALA A 265 12.09 -3.89 -13.77
N ALA A 266 11.50 -2.82 -14.30
CA ALA A 266 12.19 -1.86 -15.16
C ALA A 266 13.39 -1.22 -14.46
N ALA A 267 13.25 -0.86 -13.17
CA ALA A 267 14.35 -0.32 -12.38
C ALA A 267 15.52 -1.30 -12.24
N ALA A 268 15.25 -2.58 -12.00
CA ALA A 268 16.28 -3.60 -11.87
C ALA A 268 16.95 -3.94 -13.22
N LEU A 269 16.15 -4.04 -14.28
CA LEU A 269 16.65 -4.30 -15.64
C LEU A 269 17.50 -3.14 -16.16
N ALA A 270 17.12 -1.90 -15.88
CA ALA A 270 17.84 -0.71 -16.28
C ALA A 270 19.25 -0.60 -15.65
N VAL A 271 19.50 -1.25 -14.52
CA VAL A 271 20.83 -1.31 -13.88
C VAL A 271 21.56 -2.63 -14.15
N GLY A 272 21.07 -3.43 -15.10
CA GLY A 272 21.74 -4.64 -15.59
C GLY A 272 21.50 -5.91 -14.77
N VAL A 273 20.45 -5.96 -13.94
CA VAL A 273 20.07 -7.24 -13.30
C VAL A 273 19.47 -8.16 -14.37
N ALA A 274 19.95 -9.42 -14.41
CA ALA A 274 19.49 -10.38 -15.42
C ALA A 274 17.97 -10.62 -15.34
N ALA A 275 17.29 -10.60 -16.50
CA ALA A 275 15.84 -10.73 -16.58
C ALA A 275 15.28 -11.99 -15.89
N PRO A 276 15.88 -13.21 -16.03
CA PRO A 276 15.40 -14.40 -15.33
C PRO A 276 15.39 -14.23 -13.82
N LEU A 277 16.39 -13.53 -13.27
CA LEU A 277 16.49 -13.28 -11.83
C LEU A 277 15.44 -12.29 -11.34
N VAL A 278 15.17 -11.22 -12.12
CA VAL A 278 14.10 -10.25 -11.84
C VAL A 278 12.75 -10.96 -11.84
N VAL A 279 12.47 -11.78 -12.84
CA VAL A 279 11.22 -12.56 -12.97
C VAL A 279 11.03 -13.46 -11.75
N ALA A 280 12.03 -14.30 -11.43
CA ALA A 280 11.93 -15.24 -10.32
C ALA A 280 11.68 -14.52 -8.98
N ARG A 281 12.38 -13.41 -8.73
CA ARG A 281 12.24 -12.64 -7.49
C ARG A 281 10.88 -11.94 -7.37
N LEU A 282 10.35 -11.40 -8.45
CA LEU A 282 9.04 -10.76 -8.44
C LEU A 282 7.90 -11.77 -8.38
N ALA A 283 8.05 -12.93 -8.99
CA ALA A 283 7.09 -14.03 -8.86
C ALA A 283 7.03 -14.59 -7.42
N ALA A 284 8.17 -14.61 -6.72
CA ALA A 284 8.26 -15.03 -5.33
C ALA A 284 7.79 -13.97 -4.31
N LEU A 285 7.56 -12.71 -4.74
CA LEU A 285 7.19 -11.61 -3.85
C LEU A 285 5.74 -11.76 -3.39
N PRO A 286 5.49 -11.99 -2.09
CA PRO A 286 4.14 -12.18 -1.57
C PRO A 286 3.32 -10.89 -1.62
N PRO A 287 1.97 -10.99 -1.59
CA PRO A 287 1.10 -9.83 -1.45
C PRO A 287 1.45 -9.02 -0.20
N LEU A 288 1.37 -7.71 -0.33
CA LEU A 288 1.57 -6.82 0.81
C LEU A 288 0.31 -6.79 1.67
N ALA A 289 0.48 -7.01 2.96
CA ALA A 289 -0.63 -7.01 3.90
C ALA A 289 -1.44 -5.71 3.84
N TRP A 290 -2.76 -5.84 3.82
CA TRP A 290 -3.75 -4.75 3.80
C TRP A 290 -3.70 -3.88 2.53
N ARG A 291 -3.19 -4.39 1.40
CA ARG A 291 -3.11 -3.70 0.11
C ARG A 291 -3.64 -4.58 -1.01
N LEU A 292 -4.96 -4.67 -1.10
CA LEU A 292 -5.69 -5.64 -1.94
C LEU A 292 -5.20 -7.07 -1.71
N GLU A 293 -4.85 -7.37 -0.46
CA GLU A 293 -4.45 -8.70 -0.03
C GLU A 293 -5.65 -9.65 -0.14
N ARG A 294 -5.48 -10.77 -0.82
CA ARG A 294 -6.51 -11.77 -1.04
C ARG A 294 -6.46 -12.81 0.05
N LEU A 295 -7.51 -12.95 0.80
CA LEU A 295 -7.61 -13.88 1.91
C LEU A 295 -8.80 -14.83 1.69
N PRO A 296 -8.56 -16.16 1.62
CA PRO A 296 -9.66 -17.09 1.66
C PRO A 296 -10.30 -17.09 3.05
N LEU A 297 -11.61 -17.13 3.10
CA LEU A 297 -12.38 -17.16 4.33
C LEU A 297 -12.98 -18.56 4.58
N PRO A 298 -13.22 -18.95 5.83
CA PRO A 298 -14.02 -20.12 6.15
C PRO A 298 -15.37 -20.05 5.42
N GLY A 299 -15.88 -21.18 4.94
CA GLY A 299 -17.13 -21.22 4.17
C GLY A 299 -16.97 -20.95 2.66
N GLY A 300 -15.78 -20.58 2.19
CA GLY A 300 -15.45 -20.47 0.76
C GLY A 300 -15.60 -19.08 0.16
N ALA A 301 -15.96 -18.06 0.93
CA ALA A 301 -15.89 -16.67 0.52
C ALA A 301 -14.44 -16.16 0.42
N TRP A 302 -14.23 -15.05 -0.28
CA TRP A 302 -12.95 -14.38 -0.38
C TRP A 302 -13.01 -12.96 0.15
N LEU A 303 -11.92 -12.51 0.77
CA LEU A 303 -11.73 -11.17 1.27
C LEU A 303 -10.64 -10.44 0.49
N LEU A 304 -10.97 -9.30 -0.09
CA LEU A 304 -10.03 -8.31 -0.60
C LEU A 304 -9.71 -7.32 0.54
N HIS A 305 -8.59 -7.52 1.21
CA HIS A 305 -8.20 -6.71 2.35
C HIS A 305 -7.38 -5.49 1.91
N ASP A 306 -8.01 -4.32 1.84
CA ASP A 306 -7.39 -3.05 1.45
C ASP A 306 -7.64 -1.92 2.45
N ALA A 307 -7.36 -2.19 3.73
CA ALA A 307 -7.66 -1.28 4.84
C ALA A 307 -6.45 -0.47 5.35
N TRP A 308 -5.37 -0.37 4.56
CA TRP A 308 -4.19 0.43 4.94
C TRP A 308 -4.36 1.92 4.67
N LYS A 309 -4.88 2.29 3.50
CA LYS A 309 -5.07 3.66 3.04
C LYS A 309 -6.51 3.90 2.64
N GLY A 310 -7.08 5.02 3.09
CA GLY A 310 -8.44 5.46 2.76
C GLY A 310 -8.49 6.63 1.77
N HIS A 311 -7.44 6.88 0.97
CA HIS A 311 -7.45 7.95 -0.02
C HIS A 311 -8.44 7.66 -1.15
N TRP A 312 -9.10 8.72 -1.65
CA TRP A 312 -10.12 8.60 -2.69
C TRP A 312 -9.68 7.78 -3.92
N PRO A 313 -8.52 8.03 -4.55
CA PRO A 313 -8.12 7.24 -5.72
C PRO A 313 -7.97 5.75 -5.41
N THR A 314 -7.47 5.40 -4.21
CA THR A 314 -7.35 3.97 -3.82
C THR A 314 -8.69 3.36 -3.45
N ALA A 315 -9.64 4.15 -2.94
CA ALA A 315 -11.00 3.69 -2.69
C ALA A 315 -11.75 3.44 -4.00
N HIS A 316 -11.59 4.34 -4.97
CA HIS A 316 -12.13 4.18 -6.32
C HIS A 316 -11.57 2.92 -7.00
N SER A 317 -10.24 2.76 -7.01
CA SER A 317 -9.56 1.59 -7.60
C SER A 317 -10.03 0.27 -6.96
N ALA A 318 -10.13 0.20 -5.63
CA ALA A 318 -10.57 -1.01 -4.94
C ALA A 318 -12.04 -1.37 -5.22
N LEU A 319 -12.93 -0.36 -5.29
CA LEU A 319 -14.33 -0.57 -5.65
C LEU A 319 -14.48 -0.98 -7.13
N SER A 320 -13.75 -0.35 -8.04
CA SER A 320 -13.72 -0.76 -9.45
C SER A 320 -13.22 -2.19 -9.61
N TYR A 321 -12.24 -2.58 -8.80
CA TYR A 321 -11.77 -3.96 -8.80
C TYR A 321 -12.83 -4.94 -8.25
N LEU A 322 -13.54 -4.57 -7.17
CA LEU A 322 -14.66 -5.37 -6.69
C LEU A 322 -15.75 -5.51 -7.77
N ALA A 323 -16.01 -4.46 -8.55
CA ALA A 323 -17.00 -4.49 -9.64
C ALA A 323 -16.67 -5.50 -10.73
N SER A 324 -15.39 -5.81 -10.99
CA SER A 324 -14.97 -6.79 -12.01
C SER A 324 -15.36 -8.23 -11.68
N PHE A 325 -15.68 -8.54 -10.44
CA PHE A 325 -16.18 -9.86 -10.01
C PHE A 325 -17.68 -10.00 -10.31
N THR A 326 -18.07 -9.97 -11.58
CA THR A 326 -19.48 -9.91 -12.01
C THR A 326 -20.29 -11.15 -11.65
N ALA A 327 -19.66 -12.33 -11.64
CA ALA A 327 -20.29 -13.60 -11.27
C ALA A 327 -20.38 -13.84 -9.75
N TRP A 328 -19.87 -12.89 -8.93
CA TRP A 328 -19.79 -13.02 -7.49
C TRP A 328 -20.82 -12.15 -6.77
N ARG A 329 -21.30 -12.63 -5.62
CA ARG A 329 -21.97 -11.76 -4.65
C ARG A 329 -20.94 -10.79 -4.07
N ARG A 330 -21.10 -9.49 -4.32
CA ARG A 330 -20.17 -8.45 -3.91
C ARG A 330 -20.66 -7.74 -2.66
N VAL A 331 -19.82 -7.74 -1.61
CA VAL A 331 -20.08 -7.05 -0.34
C VAL A 331 -18.96 -6.06 -0.10
N ALA A 332 -19.27 -4.82 0.25
CA ALA A 332 -18.27 -3.82 0.55
C ALA A 332 -18.38 -3.33 2.01
N VAL A 333 -17.30 -3.53 2.77
CA VAL A 333 -17.11 -2.97 4.11
C VAL A 333 -16.24 -1.74 4.00
N LEU A 334 -16.83 -0.58 4.20
CA LEU A 334 -16.24 0.72 3.95
C LEU A 334 -15.93 1.45 5.25
N GLY A 335 -14.73 1.98 5.34
CA GLY A 335 -14.32 2.92 6.40
C GLY A 335 -14.29 4.36 5.92
N ALA A 336 -13.79 5.23 6.79
CA ALA A 336 -13.63 6.65 6.49
C ALA A 336 -12.53 6.89 5.44
N LEU A 337 -12.75 7.90 4.61
CA LEU A 337 -11.76 8.42 3.68
C LEU A 337 -10.65 9.20 4.41
N ASP A 338 -9.43 9.10 3.90
CA ASP A 338 -8.32 9.97 4.25
C ASP A 338 -8.27 11.14 3.24
N GLU A 339 -8.17 12.37 3.73
CA GLU A 339 -8.01 13.56 2.90
C GLU A 339 -8.95 13.58 1.67
N PRO A 340 -10.29 13.56 1.90
CA PRO A 340 -11.24 13.53 0.80
C PRO A 340 -11.09 14.77 -0.09
N PRO A 341 -11.16 14.62 -1.43
CA PRO A 341 -11.03 15.74 -2.35
C PRO A 341 -12.22 16.70 -2.21
N GLY A 342 -11.96 18.00 -2.30
CA GLY A 342 -12.98 19.02 -2.21
C GLY A 342 -13.67 19.06 -0.84
N THR A 343 -14.99 19.23 -0.83
CA THR A 343 -15.75 19.20 0.43
C THR A 343 -15.97 17.76 0.88
N GLN A 344 -15.88 17.53 2.18
CA GLN A 344 -16.08 16.21 2.76
C GLN A 344 -17.47 15.63 2.41
N GLY A 345 -18.49 16.48 2.34
CA GLY A 345 -19.84 16.07 1.96
C GLY A 345 -19.92 15.53 0.52
N ALA A 346 -19.35 16.25 -0.43
CA ALA A 346 -19.35 15.84 -1.83
C ALA A 346 -18.55 14.54 -2.05
N ALA A 347 -17.38 14.42 -1.41
CA ALA A 347 -16.56 13.22 -1.52
C ALA A 347 -17.25 11.97 -0.96
N TYR A 348 -17.90 12.06 0.22
CA TYR A 348 -18.64 10.93 0.78
C TYR A 348 -19.90 10.59 -0.04
N ARG A 349 -20.57 11.58 -0.58
CA ARG A 349 -21.70 11.36 -1.51
C ARG A 349 -21.25 10.61 -2.76
N GLN A 350 -20.13 11.02 -3.36
CA GLN A 350 -19.54 10.29 -4.49
C GLN A 350 -19.12 8.87 -4.11
N TYR A 351 -18.54 8.70 -2.91
CA TYR A 351 -18.16 7.38 -2.38
C TYR A 351 -19.37 6.46 -2.25
N GLY A 352 -20.50 6.98 -1.76
CA GLY A 352 -21.76 6.25 -1.65
C GLY A 352 -22.32 5.83 -3.00
N ARG A 353 -22.32 6.73 -4.00
CA ARG A 353 -22.76 6.40 -5.37
C ARG A 353 -21.94 5.27 -5.96
N LEU A 354 -20.62 5.40 -5.90
CA LEU A 354 -19.70 4.38 -6.46
C LEU A 354 -19.89 3.03 -5.75
N ALA A 355 -19.99 3.03 -4.43
CA ALA A 355 -20.17 1.81 -3.65
C ALA A 355 -21.49 1.11 -3.98
N ALA A 356 -22.58 1.86 -4.11
CA ALA A 356 -23.90 1.31 -4.42
C ALA A 356 -23.99 0.75 -5.86
N ALA A 357 -23.27 1.37 -6.80
CA ALA A 357 -23.16 0.84 -8.17
C ALA A 357 -22.28 -0.42 -8.27
N THR A 358 -21.48 -0.70 -7.24
CA THR A 358 -20.47 -1.77 -7.25
C THR A 358 -20.92 -3.01 -6.50
N ALA A 359 -21.47 -2.86 -5.32
CA ALA A 359 -21.74 -3.95 -4.38
C ALA A 359 -23.24 -4.23 -4.21
N HIS A 360 -23.58 -5.47 -3.89
CA HIS A 360 -24.94 -5.91 -3.58
C HIS A 360 -25.33 -5.66 -2.12
N ARG A 361 -24.35 -5.46 -1.23
CA ARG A 361 -24.52 -5.10 0.18
C ARG A 361 -23.40 -4.18 0.63
N LEU A 362 -23.75 -3.17 1.39
CA LEU A 362 -22.83 -2.17 1.91
C LEU A 362 -22.84 -2.15 3.44
N ILE A 363 -21.67 -2.09 4.03
CA ILE A 363 -21.48 -1.87 5.47
C ILE A 363 -20.53 -0.69 5.63
N PHE A 364 -20.95 0.32 6.36
CA PHE A 364 -20.07 1.43 6.73
C PHE A 364 -19.65 1.32 8.19
N VAL A 365 -18.34 1.38 8.45
CA VAL A 365 -17.77 1.38 9.80
C VAL A 365 -17.14 2.73 10.07
N GLY A 366 -17.77 3.53 10.95
CA GLY A 366 -17.25 4.87 11.21
C GLY A 366 -18.19 5.78 11.98
N SER A 367 -18.01 7.10 11.80
CA SER A 367 -18.86 8.09 12.45
C SER A 367 -20.24 8.15 11.80
N THR A 368 -21.28 8.43 12.61
CA THR A 368 -22.65 8.65 12.10
C THR A 368 -22.69 9.78 11.06
N ARG A 369 -21.92 10.84 11.28
CA ARG A 369 -21.85 11.98 10.36
C ARG A 369 -21.34 11.58 8.97
N ASP A 370 -20.29 10.75 8.89
CA ASP A 370 -19.74 10.29 7.62
C ASP A 370 -20.67 9.27 6.95
N PHE A 371 -21.32 8.42 7.74
CA PHE A 371 -22.35 7.51 7.26
C PHE A 371 -23.50 8.24 6.59
N GLU A 372 -24.09 9.28 7.24
CA GLU A 372 -25.21 10.04 6.67
C GLU A 372 -24.84 10.69 5.33
N ARG A 373 -23.63 11.22 5.21
CA ARG A 373 -23.14 11.79 3.95
C ARG A 373 -23.01 10.72 2.84
N LEU A 374 -22.47 9.56 3.20
CA LEU A 374 -22.33 8.44 2.26
C LEU A 374 -23.71 7.90 1.87
N ARG A 375 -24.63 7.76 2.82
CA ARG A 375 -26.01 7.28 2.60
C ARG A 375 -26.78 8.12 1.59
N VAL A 376 -26.55 9.44 1.55
CA VAL A 376 -27.14 10.31 0.52
C VAL A 376 -26.76 9.83 -0.87
N GLY A 377 -25.46 9.57 -1.11
CA GLY A 377 -24.99 9.07 -2.40
C GLY A 377 -25.53 7.68 -2.77
N VAL A 378 -25.71 6.80 -1.77
CA VAL A 378 -26.32 5.48 -1.99
C VAL A 378 -27.78 5.64 -2.44
N ARG A 379 -28.57 6.47 -1.78
CA ARG A 379 -29.98 6.71 -2.10
C ARG A 379 -30.19 7.29 -3.51
N GLU A 380 -29.23 8.04 -4.02
CA GLU A 380 -29.29 8.59 -5.38
C GLU A 380 -29.22 7.56 -6.48
N GLN A 381 -28.86 6.31 -6.18
CA GLN A 381 -28.91 5.19 -7.10
C GLN A 381 -30.32 4.59 -7.25
N GLY A 382 -31.30 5.16 -6.56
CA GLY A 382 -32.71 4.78 -6.66
C GLY A 382 -33.12 3.62 -5.75
N PRO A 383 -34.37 3.13 -5.90
CA PRO A 383 -34.95 2.11 -5.01
C PRO A 383 -34.24 0.76 -5.03
N ALA A 384 -33.56 0.43 -6.14
CA ALA A 384 -32.78 -0.81 -6.30
C ALA A 384 -31.35 -0.70 -5.73
N ALA A 385 -31.01 0.43 -5.09
CA ALA A 385 -29.67 0.62 -4.50
C ALA A 385 -29.37 -0.46 -3.45
N ALA A 386 -28.12 -0.86 -3.38
CA ALA A 386 -27.63 -1.83 -2.39
C ALA A 386 -28.03 -1.40 -0.95
N PRO A 387 -28.53 -2.32 -0.11
CA PRO A 387 -28.79 -2.03 1.29
C PRO A 387 -27.50 -1.62 1.99
N ILE A 388 -27.60 -0.59 2.83
CA ILE A 388 -26.45 -0.09 3.58
C ILE A 388 -26.71 -0.09 5.08
N GLU A 389 -25.77 -0.66 5.82
CA GLU A 389 -25.78 -0.76 7.27
C GLU A 389 -24.67 0.09 7.88
N HIS A 390 -24.86 0.56 9.12
CA HIS A 390 -23.91 1.38 9.84
C HIS A 390 -23.50 0.74 11.15
N TYR A 391 -22.19 0.57 11.34
CA TYR A 391 -21.61 0.07 12.58
C TYR A 391 -20.53 1.04 13.07
N ARG A 392 -20.36 1.12 14.39
CA ARG A 392 -19.33 1.96 14.99
C ARG A 392 -18.04 1.20 15.30
N ALA A 393 -18.08 -0.12 15.29
CA ALA A 393 -16.96 -0.97 15.66
C ALA A 393 -16.77 -2.13 14.67
N ALA A 394 -15.52 -2.55 14.52
CA ALA A 394 -15.16 -3.63 13.59
C ALA A 394 -15.79 -4.98 13.95
N HIS A 395 -15.99 -5.27 15.24
CA HIS A 395 -16.61 -6.53 15.69
C HIS A 395 -18.10 -6.61 15.35
N GLU A 396 -18.83 -5.48 15.38
CA GLU A 396 -20.23 -5.40 14.97
C GLU A 396 -20.36 -5.72 13.47
N ALA A 397 -19.54 -5.10 12.64
CA ALA A 397 -19.50 -5.36 11.21
C ALA A 397 -19.10 -6.82 10.88
N ALA A 398 -18.16 -7.40 11.62
CA ALA A 398 -17.77 -8.79 11.43
C ALA A 398 -18.90 -9.77 11.79
N ALA A 399 -19.67 -9.48 12.87
CA ALA A 399 -20.82 -10.31 13.25
C ALA A 399 -21.91 -10.25 12.17
N ALA A 400 -22.19 -9.07 11.60
CA ALA A 400 -23.15 -8.92 10.51
C ALA A 400 -22.78 -9.64 9.21
N LEU A 401 -21.49 -9.97 9.03
CA LEU A 401 -20.97 -10.64 7.84
C LEU A 401 -20.95 -12.17 7.93
N GLN A 402 -21.27 -12.77 9.07
CA GLN A 402 -21.19 -14.24 9.24
C GLN A 402 -22.06 -14.99 8.21
N GLY A 403 -23.20 -14.44 7.83
CA GLY A 403 -24.06 -15.02 6.78
C GLY A 403 -23.55 -14.87 5.34
N GLU A 404 -22.46 -14.13 5.12
CA GLU A 404 -21.90 -13.88 3.78
C GLU A 404 -20.67 -14.75 3.43
N LEU A 405 -20.34 -15.72 4.29
CA LEU A 405 -19.10 -16.50 4.14
C LEU A 405 -19.23 -17.67 3.13
N ALA A 406 -20.28 -17.70 2.31
CA ALA A 406 -20.52 -18.75 1.33
C ALA A 406 -19.62 -18.63 0.08
N PRO A 407 -19.38 -19.75 -0.64
CA PRO A 407 -18.69 -19.73 -1.93
C PRO A 407 -19.37 -18.78 -2.91
N GLY A 408 -18.59 -18.16 -3.78
CA GLY A 408 -19.09 -17.14 -4.72
C GLY A 408 -19.34 -15.77 -4.10
N THR A 409 -18.95 -15.53 -2.83
CA THR A 409 -18.99 -14.22 -2.20
C THR A 409 -17.62 -13.58 -2.17
N MET A 410 -17.54 -12.32 -2.66
CA MET A 410 -16.38 -11.47 -2.60
C MET A 410 -16.62 -10.30 -1.65
N ILE A 411 -15.83 -10.19 -0.61
CA ILE A 411 -15.92 -9.12 0.41
C ILE A 411 -14.76 -8.16 0.22
N LEU A 412 -15.01 -6.88 -0.02
CA LEU A 412 -13.99 -5.83 0.02
C LEU A 412 -13.97 -5.18 1.40
N LEU A 413 -12.81 -5.11 2.00
CA LEU A 413 -12.57 -4.37 3.24
C LEU A 413 -11.71 -3.13 2.92
N LYS A 414 -12.33 -1.95 2.84
CA LYS A 414 -11.67 -0.69 2.46
C LYS A 414 -11.79 0.36 3.54
N GLY A 415 -10.67 0.94 3.95
CA GLY A 415 -10.65 2.03 4.91
C GLY A 415 -9.25 2.48 5.26
N ARG A 416 -9.13 3.37 6.25
CA ARG A 416 -7.84 3.85 6.74
C ARG A 416 -7.33 3.02 7.91
N HIS A 417 -6.02 2.83 8.00
CA HIS A 417 -5.39 2.00 9.02
C HIS A 417 -5.72 2.41 10.47
N SER A 418 -6.03 3.68 10.72
CA SER A 418 -6.40 4.16 12.07
C SER A 418 -7.73 3.60 12.58
N GLN A 419 -8.63 3.15 11.71
CA GLN A 419 -9.88 2.49 12.07
C GLN A 419 -9.68 1.02 12.44
N LYS A 420 -8.53 0.43 12.05
CA LYS A 420 -8.18 -0.96 12.34
C LYS A 420 -9.23 -1.96 11.86
N LEU A 421 -9.72 -1.74 10.65
CA LEU A 421 -10.67 -2.66 10.02
C LEU A 421 -10.07 -4.06 9.76
N GLY A 422 -8.75 -4.21 9.81
CA GLY A 422 -8.09 -5.54 9.81
C GLY A 422 -8.63 -6.51 10.86
N ARG A 423 -9.21 -5.99 11.96
CA ARG A 423 -9.93 -6.83 12.94
C ARG A 423 -11.16 -7.54 12.37
N VAL A 424 -11.80 -6.94 11.37
CA VAL A 424 -12.89 -7.63 10.63
C VAL A 424 -12.31 -8.85 9.92
N ALA A 425 -11.20 -8.69 9.22
CA ALA A 425 -10.52 -9.80 8.54
C ALA A 425 -10.13 -10.92 9.52
N THR A 426 -9.56 -10.57 10.68
CA THR A 426 -9.17 -11.53 11.73
C THR A 426 -10.39 -12.30 12.24
N LEU A 427 -11.50 -11.60 12.55
CA LEU A 427 -12.73 -12.22 13.05
C LEU A 427 -13.41 -13.13 12.00
N LEU A 428 -13.44 -12.69 10.72
CA LEU A 428 -14.02 -13.52 9.64
C LEU A 428 -13.20 -14.78 9.35
N ARG A 429 -11.93 -14.80 9.71
CA ARG A 429 -11.07 -15.98 9.65
C ARG A 429 -11.25 -16.95 10.85
N GLY A 430 -12.16 -16.62 11.76
CA GLY A 430 -12.42 -17.42 12.96
C GLY A 430 -11.43 -17.19 14.10
N GLU A 431 -10.55 -16.20 13.99
CA GLU A 431 -9.58 -15.86 15.03
C GLU A 431 -10.22 -14.92 16.08
N SER A 432 -9.87 -15.09 17.35
CA SER A 432 -10.38 -14.23 18.42
C SER A 432 -9.72 -12.84 18.41
N VAL A 433 -10.51 -11.79 18.69
CA VAL A 433 -10.05 -10.42 18.84
C VAL A 433 -10.47 -9.86 20.19
N GLY A 434 -9.55 -9.81 21.16
CA GLY A 434 -9.80 -9.24 22.48
C GLY A 434 -9.91 -7.71 22.49
N CYS A 435 -9.38 -7.03 21.48
CA CYS A 435 -9.37 -5.58 21.39
C CYS A 435 -10.72 -5.03 20.88
N ARG A 436 -11.45 -4.29 21.72
CA ARG A 436 -12.74 -3.65 21.40
C ARG A 436 -12.66 -2.14 21.17
N LEU A 437 -11.48 -1.57 20.97
CA LEU A 437 -11.32 -0.14 20.73
C LEU A 437 -12.00 0.26 19.42
N ARG A 438 -12.90 1.26 19.47
CA ARG A 438 -13.50 1.86 18.27
C ARG A 438 -12.48 2.65 17.47
N PHE A 439 -11.59 3.36 18.15
CA PHE A 439 -10.51 4.12 17.56
C PHE A 439 -9.17 3.73 18.19
N CYS A 440 -8.19 3.38 17.39
CA CYS A 440 -6.88 2.95 17.87
C CYS A 440 -5.85 4.06 17.72
N PRO A 441 -5.20 4.51 18.81
CA PRO A 441 -4.15 5.54 18.76
C PRO A 441 -2.83 5.00 18.19
N ALA A 442 -2.63 3.68 18.15
CA ALA A 442 -1.41 3.07 17.60
C ALA A 442 -1.38 3.17 16.06
N ARG A 443 -0.90 4.33 15.58
CA ARG A 443 -0.73 4.56 14.14
C ARG A 443 0.42 3.72 13.61
N GLY A 444 0.29 3.19 12.38
CA GLY A 444 1.34 2.42 11.71
C GLY A 444 1.54 0.98 12.22
N LEU A 445 0.86 0.55 13.28
CA LEU A 445 0.91 -0.83 13.76
C LEU A 445 -0.28 -1.63 13.22
N ARG A 446 -0.04 -2.75 12.55
CA ARG A 446 -1.09 -3.70 12.14
C ARG A 446 -1.65 -4.44 13.36
N CYS A 447 -2.93 -4.79 13.32
CA CYS A 447 -3.57 -5.45 14.46
C CYS A 447 -2.93 -6.80 14.77
N GLU A 448 -2.55 -7.57 13.77
CA GLU A 448 -1.90 -8.89 13.89
C GLU A 448 -0.58 -8.82 14.67
N LEU A 449 0.08 -7.67 14.65
CA LEU A 449 1.31 -7.41 15.40
C LEU A 449 1.06 -6.78 16.78
N CYS A 450 -0.22 -6.50 17.12
CA CYS A 450 -0.58 -5.83 18.35
C CYS A 450 -0.78 -6.82 19.51
N PRO A 451 -0.08 -6.68 20.63
CA PRO A 451 -0.23 -7.59 21.78
C PRO A 451 -1.62 -7.52 22.45
N ARG A 452 -2.43 -6.51 22.10
CA ARG A 452 -3.84 -6.38 22.56
C ARG A 452 -4.84 -7.10 21.66
N LEU A 453 -4.42 -7.69 20.58
CA LEU A 453 -5.34 -8.37 19.68
C LEU A 453 -5.86 -9.67 20.31
N ARG A 454 -4.98 -10.37 21.02
CA ARG A 454 -5.25 -11.65 21.71
C ARG A 454 -5.75 -11.44 23.11
#